data_26952d5ae28fd13b9ceb058077115ac7
#
_entry.id   26952d5ae28fd13b9ceb058077115ac7
#
_cell.length_a   1.000
_cell.length_b   1.000
_cell.length_c   1.000
_cell.angle_alpha   90.00
_cell.angle_beta   90.00
_cell.angle_gamma   90.00
#
_symmetry.space_group_name_H-M   'P 1'
#
loop_
_entity.id
_entity.type
_entity.pdbx_description
1 polymer ?
#
loop_
_entity_poly.entity_id
_entity_poly.type
_entity_poly.pdbx_seq_one_letter_code
_entity_poly.pdbx_strand_id
1 'polypeptide(L)'
;MEQIPTAWRLSRRRKIKTLIFLTARLFVVPLLRLLIRFRIEGLQNVPQRGPAIVAANHLHNADPVLIIAALTRPVLFMAKKELFAVPVVRWFVRQSGAFPVDRGKPDRQALRHAERLLHEGMLVGIFPEG
;
A
#
# COMPACT_ATOMS: atom_id res chain seq x y z
N MET A 1 25.35 -16.07 -10.44
CA MET A 1 23.91 -16.04 -10.84
C MET A 1 23.12 -16.61 -9.68
N GLU A 2 22.74 -15.76 -8.76
CA GLU A 2 22.01 -16.15 -7.54
C GLU A 2 20.54 -16.39 -7.93
N GLN A 3 20.09 -17.62 -7.77
CA GLN A 3 18.73 -18.02 -8.11
C GLN A 3 17.75 -17.29 -7.18
N ILE A 4 16.94 -16.41 -7.76
CA ILE A 4 15.82 -15.77 -7.06
C ILE A 4 14.90 -16.90 -6.55
N PRO A 5 14.68 -17.01 -5.24
CA PRO A 5 13.83 -18.07 -4.71
C PRO A 5 12.42 -17.97 -5.29
N THR A 6 11.93 -19.04 -5.86
CA THR A 6 10.57 -19.21 -6.40
C THR A 6 9.48 -19.20 -5.32
N ALA A 7 9.78 -18.73 -4.11
CA ALA A 7 8.94 -18.77 -2.92
C ALA A 7 7.89 -17.64 -2.82
N TRP A 8 7.56 -16.93 -3.90
CA TRP A 8 6.45 -15.98 -3.90
C TRP A 8 5.07 -16.62 -4.18
N ARG A 9 4.91 -17.89 -3.91
CA ARG A 9 3.56 -18.45 -3.80
C ARG A 9 2.84 -17.70 -2.69
N LEU A 10 2.08 -16.69 -3.13
CA LEU A 10 1.22 -15.91 -2.25
C LEU A 10 0.45 -16.87 -1.34
N SER A 11 0.61 -16.76 -0.03
CA SER A 11 -0.20 -17.53 0.90
C SER A 11 -1.69 -17.31 0.57
N ARG A 12 -2.55 -18.27 0.85
CA ARG A 12 -4.00 -18.18 0.57
C ARG A 12 -4.60 -16.87 1.08
N ARG A 13 -4.14 -16.37 2.23
CA ARG A 13 -4.54 -15.07 2.80
C ARG A 13 -4.10 -13.87 1.96
N ARG A 14 -2.93 -13.92 1.31
CA ARG A 14 -2.47 -12.84 0.41
C ARG A 14 -3.27 -12.81 -0.88
N LYS A 15 -3.59 -13.97 -1.46
CA LYS A 15 -4.44 -14.05 -2.66
C LYS A 15 -5.82 -13.44 -2.42
N ILE A 16 -6.42 -13.70 -1.27
CA ILE A 16 -7.72 -13.12 -0.89
C ILE A 16 -7.62 -11.60 -0.73
N LYS A 17 -6.58 -11.08 -0.07
CA LYS A 17 -6.36 -9.63 0.06
C LYS A 17 -6.14 -8.95 -1.30
N THR A 18 -5.39 -9.57 -2.19
CA THR A 18 -5.20 -9.07 -3.55
C THR A 18 -6.51 -9.05 -4.33
N LEU A 19 -7.34 -10.09 -4.20
CA LEU A 19 -8.64 -10.13 -4.86
C LEU A 19 -9.58 -9.04 -4.34
N ILE A 20 -9.66 -8.86 -3.02
CA ILE A 20 -10.44 -7.78 -2.39
C ILE A 20 -9.95 -6.42 -2.86
N PHE A 21 -8.64 -6.21 -2.95
CA PHE A 21 -8.03 -4.99 -3.46
C PHE A 21 -8.45 -4.72 -4.92
N LEU A 22 -8.36 -5.72 -5.78
CA LEU A 22 -8.71 -5.58 -7.19
C LEU A 22 -10.21 -5.33 -7.40
N THR A 23 -11.06 -6.01 -6.65
CA THR A 23 -12.51 -5.79 -6.72
C THR A 23 -12.89 -4.41 -6.19
N ALA A 24 -12.34 -3.99 -5.05
CA ALA A 24 -12.56 -2.65 -4.54
C ALA A 24 -12.10 -1.57 -5.54
N ARG A 25 -10.94 -1.76 -6.16
CA ARG A 25 -10.41 -0.87 -7.20
C ARG A 25 -11.35 -0.79 -8.41
N LEU A 26 -11.98 -1.89 -8.81
CA LEU A 26 -12.90 -1.93 -9.95
C LEU A 26 -14.09 -0.96 -9.79
N PHE A 27 -14.53 -0.73 -8.55
CA PHE A 27 -15.62 0.22 -8.25
C PHE A 27 -15.11 1.61 -7.88
N VAL A 28 -14.04 1.69 -7.11
CA VAL A 28 -13.51 2.97 -6.59
C VAL A 28 -12.94 3.84 -7.71
N VAL A 29 -12.17 3.27 -8.65
CA VAL A 29 -11.54 4.07 -9.73
C VAL A 29 -12.58 4.72 -10.65
N PRO A 30 -13.60 4.02 -11.15
CA PRO A 30 -14.65 4.66 -11.95
C PRO A 30 -15.40 5.74 -11.18
N LEU A 31 -15.70 5.51 -9.90
CA LEU A 31 -16.36 6.49 -9.05
C LEU A 31 -15.50 7.76 -8.88
N LEU A 32 -14.21 7.60 -8.61
CA LEU A 32 -13.28 8.74 -8.51
C LEU A 32 -13.18 9.50 -9.83
N ARG A 33 -13.14 8.82 -10.97
CA ARG A 33 -13.13 9.47 -12.29
C ARG A 33 -14.39 10.27 -12.54
N LEU A 34 -15.53 9.77 -12.10
CA LEU A 34 -16.81 10.45 -12.23
C LEU A 34 -16.92 11.70 -11.34
N LEU A 35 -16.49 11.57 -10.07
CA LEU A 35 -16.70 12.62 -9.06
C LEU A 35 -15.63 13.71 -9.09
N ILE A 36 -14.36 13.38 -9.34
CA ILE A 36 -13.22 14.30 -9.18
C ILE A 36 -12.32 14.37 -10.42
N ARG A 37 -12.77 13.88 -11.58
CA ARG A 37 -11.96 13.80 -12.81
C ARG A 37 -10.60 13.15 -12.59
N PHE A 38 -10.57 12.08 -11.79
CA PHE A 38 -9.35 11.38 -11.40
C PHE A 38 -8.60 10.83 -12.62
N ARG A 39 -7.41 11.35 -12.85
CA ARG A 39 -6.54 10.96 -13.97
C ARG A 39 -5.31 10.25 -13.42
N ILE A 40 -4.93 9.16 -14.07
CA ILE A 40 -3.77 8.37 -13.68
C ILE A 40 -2.83 8.35 -14.88
N GLU A 41 -1.59 8.77 -14.67
CA GLU A 41 -0.55 8.80 -15.69
C GLU A 41 0.69 8.06 -15.17
N GLY A 42 1.51 7.50 -16.08
CA GLY A 42 2.78 6.88 -15.73
C GLY A 42 2.70 5.50 -15.08
N LEU A 43 1.55 4.82 -15.10
CA LEU A 43 1.42 3.45 -14.54
C LEU A 43 2.40 2.44 -15.11
N GLN A 44 2.85 2.64 -16.35
CA GLN A 44 3.86 1.80 -17.02
C GLN A 44 5.22 1.85 -16.31
N ASN A 45 5.48 2.89 -15.52
CA ASN A 45 6.73 3.03 -14.76
C ASN A 45 6.71 2.25 -13.44
N VAL A 46 5.55 1.74 -13.02
CA VAL A 46 5.43 0.94 -11.80
C VAL A 46 5.84 -0.51 -12.10
N PRO A 47 6.85 -1.07 -11.41
CA PRO A 47 7.28 -2.43 -11.65
C PRO A 47 6.13 -3.42 -11.45
N GLN A 48 5.87 -4.26 -12.44
CA GLN A 48 4.79 -5.26 -12.36
C GLN A 48 5.12 -6.42 -11.42
N ARG A 49 6.41 -6.61 -11.11
CA ARG A 49 6.92 -7.66 -10.22
C ARG A 49 8.09 -7.12 -9.38
N GLY A 50 8.37 -7.81 -8.28
CA GLY A 50 9.47 -7.47 -7.39
C GLY A 50 9.17 -6.32 -6.44
N PRO A 51 10.10 -6.01 -5.53
CA PRO A 51 9.94 -4.95 -4.55
C PRO A 51 10.10 -3.56 -5.19
N ALA A 52 9.37 -2.59 -4.65
CA ALA A 52 9.63 -1.18 -4.92
C ALA A 52 9.11 -0.31 -3.78
N ILE A 53 9.67 0.88 -3.65
CA ILE A 53 9.20 1.90 -2.73
C ILE A 53 8.42 2.94 -3.56
N VAL A 54 7.21 3.23 -3.12
CA VAL A 54 6.37 4.28 -3.66
C VAL A 54 6.44 5.48 -2.71
N ALA A 55 7.21 6.48 -3.08
CA ALA A 55 7.33 7.73 -2.32
C ALA A 55 6.39 8.78 -2.92
N ALA A 56 5.65 9.47 -2.07
CA ALA A 56 4.73 10.53 -2.49
C ALA A 56 4.66 11.65 -1.44
N ASN A 57 4.28 12.85 -1.87
CA ASN A 57 3.95 13.93 -0.97
C ASN A 57 2.66 13.64 -0.23
N HIS A 58 2.54 14.10 1.02
CA HIS A 58 1.36 13.87 1.85
C HIS A 58 0.63 15.18 2.12
N LEU A 59 -0.32 15.51 1.26
CA LEU A 59 -1.08 16.75 1.34
C LEU A 59 -2.43 16.57 2.01
N HIS A 60 -2.99 15.36 1.94
CA HIS A 60 -4.33 15.07 2.47
C HIS A 60 -4.45 13.62 2.94
N ASN A 61 -5.31 13.38 3.94
CA ASN A 61 -5.57 12.03 4.47
C ASN A 61 -6.11 11.03 3.42
N ALA A 62 -6.61 11.52 2.30
CA ALA A 62 -7.06 10.70 1.18
C ALA A 62 -5.93 10.19 0.27
N ASP A 63 -4.72 10.75 0.35
CA ASP A 63 -3.61 10.42 -0.56
C ASP A 63 -3.30 8.91 -0.60
N PRO A 64 -3.20 8.19 0.53
CA PRO A 64 -2.98 6.75 0.49
C PRO A 64 -4.08 6.01 -0.28
N VAL A 65 -5.34 6.44 -0.12
CA VAL A 65 -6.49 5.83 -0.82
C VAL A 65 -6.41 6.06 -2.32
N LEU A 66 -6.05 7.28 -2.73
CA LEU A 66 -5.90 7.63 -4.14
C LEU A 66 -4.75 6.86 -4.80
N ILE A 67 -3.62 6.71 -4.10
CA ILE A 67 -2.48 5.93 -4.60
C ILE A 67 -2.84 4.44 -4.69
N ILE A 68 -3.50 3.88 -3.67
CA ILE A 68 -4.00 2.50 -3.69
C ILE A 68 -4.97 2.29 -4.87
N ALA A 69 -5.86 3.23 -5.12
CA ALA A 69 -6.80 3.16 -6.24
C ALA A 69 -6.10 3.27 -7.60
N ALA A 70 -5.04 4.09 -7.70
CA ALA A 70 -4.29 4.28 -8.93
C ALA A 70 -3.49 3.05 -9.32
N LEU A 71 -2.82 2.40 -8.37
CA LEU A 71 -1.89 1.30 -8.65
C LEU A 71 -2.60 0.01 -9.02
N THR A 72 -1.94 -0.80 -9.85
CA THR A 72 -2.42 -2.12 -10.29
C THR A 72 -2.00 -3.24 -9.33
N ARG A 73 -1.10 -2.93 -8.39
CA ARG A 73 -0.58 -3.85 -7.38
C ARG A 73 -0.87 -3.32 -5.98
N PRO A 74 -1.09 -4.20 -5.00
CA PRO A 74 -1.21 -3.78 -3.60
C PRO A 74 0.06 -3.05 -3.14
N VAL A 75 -0.12 -1.86 -2.57
CA VAL A 75 0.91 -1.07 -1.91
C VAL A 75 0.57 -0.98 -0.42
N LEU A 76 1.57 -1.17 0.43
CA LEU A 76 1.41 -1.24 1.87
C LEU A 76 2.01 0.03 2.48
N PHE A 77 1.15 0.89 3.03
CA PHE A 77 1.57 2.16 3.62
C PHE A 77 1.88 2.05 5.12
N MET A 78 2.84 2.85 5.57
CA MET A 78 3.00 3.15 6.98
C MET A 78 1.87 4.08 7.42
N ALA A 79 1.09 3.67 8.39
CA ALA A 79 -0.02 4.47 8.92
C ALA A 79 0.23 4.81 10.40
N LYS A 80 -0.15 6.03 10.80
CA LYS A 80 -0.02 6.49 12.17
C LYS A 80 -0.70 5.52 13.13
N LYS A 81 -0.02 5.08 14.20
CA LYS A 81 -0.52 4.05 15.13
C LYS A 81 -1.88 4.39 15.75
N GLU A 82 -2.16 5.68 15.96
CA GLU A 82 -3.42 6.17 16.53
C GLU A 82 -4.63 5.85 15.64
N LEU A 83 -4.45 5.72 14.33
CA LEU A 83 -5.51 5.33 13.40
C LEU A 83 -6.03 3.90 13.68
N PHE A 84 -5.19 3.05 14.27
CA PHE A 84 -5.58 1.69 14.65
C PHE A 84 -6.39 1.63 15.96
N ALA A 85 -6.50 2.74 16.69
CA ALA A 85 -7.35 2.83 17.88
C ALA A 85 -8.82 3.08 17.55
N VAL A 86 -9.11 3.75 16.42
CA VAL A 86 -10.49 4.07 16.01
C VAL A 86 -11.11 2.86 15.26
N PRO A 87 -12.21 2.25 15.75
CA PRO A 87 -12.70 0.97 15.22
C PRO A 87 -12.97 0.93 13.71
N VAL A 88 -13.67 1.92 13.17
CA VAL A 88 -14.01 1.99 11.74
C VAL A 88 -12.75 2.24 10.90
N VAL A 89 -11.91 3.19 11.31
CA VAL A 89 -10.65 3.50 10.64
C VAL A 89 -9.72 2.30 10.69
N ARG A 90 -9.61 1.65 11.85
CA ARG A 90 -8.82 0.42 12.04
C ARG A 90 -9.21 -0.68 11.05
N TRP A 91 -10.51 -0.90 10.86
CA TRP A 91 -10.97 -1.88 9.89
C TRP A 91 -10.46 -1.56 8.49
N PHE A 92 -10.64 -0.32 8.04
CA PHE A 92 -10.20 0.14 6.72
C PHE A 92 -8.68 0.05 6.54
N VAL A 93 -7.90 0.57 7.50
CA VAL A 93 -6.41 0.56 7.45
C VAL A 93 -5.86 -0.88 7.41
N ARG A 94 -6.50 -1.79 8.17
CA ARG A 94 -6.13 -3.22 8.14
C ARG A 94 -6.47 -3.89 6.82
N GLN A 95 -7.60 -3.54 6.20
CA GLN A 95 -7.98 -4.09 4.89
C GLN A 95 -7.05 -3.59 3.78
N SER A 96 -6.60 -2.34 3.84
CA SER A 96 -5.61 -1.79 2.91
C SER A 96 -4.21 -2.39 3.09
N GLY A 97 -3.98 -3.19 4.15
CA GLY A 97 -2.69 -3.79 4.45
C GLY A 97 -1.69 -2.82 5.07
N ALA A 98 -2.11 -1.62 5.45
CA ALA A 98 -1.26 -0.67 6.14
C ALA A 98 -0.79 -1.22 7.50
N PHE A 99 0.38 -0.79 7.93
CA PHE A 99 0.99 -1.19 9.19
C PHE A 99 1.34 0.04 10.05
N PRO A 100 1.26 -0.11 11.39
CA PRO A 100 1.43 1.02 12.29
C PRO A 100 2.86 1.51 12.35
N VAL A 101 3.04 2.82 12.45
CA VAL A 101 4.30 3.50 12.73
C VAL A 101 4.11 4.55 13.83
N ASP A 102 5.07 4.63 14.74
CA ASP A 102 5.16 5.70 15.73
C ASP A 102 5.94 6.88 15.14
N ARG A 103 5.23 7.93 14.71
CA ARG A 103 5.86 9.11 14.07
C ARG A 103 6.59 10.01 15.06
N GLY A 104 6.36 9.86 16.35
CA GLY A 104 7.00 10.69 17.40
C GLY A 104 8.46 10.32 17.71
N LYS A 105 8.97 9.21 17.19
CA LYS A 105 10.31 8.70 17.44
C LYS A 105 10.75 7.73 16.32
N PRO A 106 12.06 7.47 16.20
CA PRO A 106 12.56 6.48 15.24
C PRO A 106 11.97 5.10 15.52
N ASP A 107 11.05 4.65 14.65
CA ASP A 107 10.40 3.34 14.80
C ASP A 107 11.15 2.26 14.00
N ARG A 108 12.16 1.68 14.63
CA ARG A 108 12.96 0.59 14.04
C ARG A 108 12.12 -0.65 13.73
N GLN A 109 10.99 -0.84 14.42
CA GLN A 109 10.11 -1.98 14.21
C GLN A 109 9.33 -1.83 12.92
N ALA A 110 8.81 -0.63 12.66
CA ALA A 110 8.15 -0.30 11.40
C ALA A 110 9.12 -0.41 10.21
N LEU A 111 10.35 0.09 10.36
CA LEU A 111 11.39 -0.03 9.31
C LEU A 111 11.73 -1.48 9.00
N ARG A 112 11.97 -2.31 10.01
CA ARG A 112 12.20 -3.76 9.82
C ARG A 112 11.00 -4.48 9.20
N HIS A 113 9.78 -4.02 9.49
CA HIS A 113 8.60 -4.58 8.85
C HIS A 113 8.53 -4.20 7.37
N ALA A 114 8.80 -2.94 7.03
CA ALA A 114 8.89 -2.48 5.65
C ALA A 114 9.95 -3.25 4.85
N GLU A 115 11.13 -3.43 5.43
CA GLU A 115 12.22 -4.22 4.84
C GLU A 115 11.78 -5.66 4.53
N ARG A 116 11.13 -6.33 5.49
CA ARG A 116 10.59 -7.69 5.26
C ARG A 116 9.59 -7.72 4.11
N LEU A 117 8.70 -6.73 4.02
CA LEU A 117 7.73 -6.63 2.93
C LEU A 117 8.41 -6.46 1.57
N LEU A 118 9.48 -5.65 1.50
CA LEU A 118 10.29 -5.51 0.30
C LEU A 118 10.97 -6.83 -0.07
N HIS A 119 11.59 -7.54 0.88
CA HIS A 119 12.16 -8.87 0.65
C HIS A 119 11.12 -9.89 0.15
N GLU A 120 9.86 -9.71 0.53
CA GLU A 120 8.74 -10.51 0.03
C GLU A 120 8.22 -10.05 -1.35
N GLY A 121 8.88 -9.11 -2.00
CA GLY A 121 8.51 -8.59 -3.32
C GLY A 121 7.29 -7.66 -3.33
N MET A 122 6.94 -7.07 -2.19
CA MET A 122 5.79 -6.15 -2.08
C MET A 122 6.18 -4.72 -2.41
N LEU A 123 5.17 -3.89 -2.75
CA LEU A 123 5.33 -2.45 -2.80
C LEU A 123 5.12 -1.88 -1.39
N VAL A 124 6.02 -1.01 -0.97
CA VAL A 124 5.90 -0.24 0.28
C VAL A 124 5.74 1.22 -0.05
N GLY A 125 4.66 1.82 0.47
CA GLY A 125 4.37 3.25 0.31
C GLY A 125 4.90 4.04 1.50
N ILE A 126 5.55 5.16 1.22
CA ILE A 126 6.04 6.10 2.23
C ILE A 126 5.66 7.53 1.87
N PHE A 127 5.42 8.32 2.89
CA PHE A 127 5.28 9.77 2.80
C PHE A 127 6.45 10.38 3.57
N PRO A 128 7.54 10.81 2.89
CA PRO A 128 8.76 11.26 3.57
C PRO A 128 8.56 12.51 4.43
N GLU A 129 7.54 13.28 4.15
CA GLU A 129 7.25 14.56 4.81
C GLU A 129 6.32 14.43 6.04
N GLY A 130 5.78 13.25 6.32
CA GLY A 130 4.75 13.11 7.34
C GLY A 130 4.90 12.02 8.37
#